data_1a4b6d33583b4353b062b89f3ff0384d
#
_entry.id   1a4b6d33583b4353b062b89f3ff0384d
#
_cell.length_a   1.000
_cell.length_b   1.000
_cell.length_c   1.000
_cell.angle_alpha   90.00
_cell.angle_beta   90.00
_cell.angle_gamma   90.00
#
_symmetry.space_group_name_H-M   'P 1'
#
loop_
_entity.id
_entity.type
_entity.pdbx_description
1 polymer ?
#
loop_
_entity_poly.entity_id
_entity_poly.type
_entity_poly.pdbx_seq_one_letter_code
_entity_poly.pdbx_strand_id
1 'polypeptide(L)'
;MKGKKILVIVIIIVAVLAVAGTVFGYLFLKTDLLKSNKELFAKYVNQNFDSFKEISNLKIIDTYKNLKNEDKYESNSELNVIYSEGGEVSSPYNNLKAKLNIQKDDEQNYYYADGQVLFADEEYLESEIIKENEIYGVRFSDVVKQFVGIKNDENLENVAKDIGIDSIYLESIMDIIDGTREASDEVISQKDRTEIKDQYSKIITDAVIQGNFSKQKNAVITYNNTSTRTNAYTVTLTSQQVEDMIVKILNNAKQDTSILDKFSGYFDEDNFKKQIDDLIDKITNEIEIPSAKITVYENNKKTIRTAIEFGVNKVIVENSEKNGENISDLKFSITLNDTMYEFETKISKKDTDNDEKMEIDVQNLDENNNYNISFLTNMQKSEDNITLSSTVTYKKDILNIKVSVDNDVNIGKSFEKKQALLERNHIVLNDMQAERRKKIIDELKEKVPEKAEVRTELLLEALGIKIKEENKEQENPDYVMPQVEINKFNSKFEFYTGDEVTSSNVKVLLSIVKDHLINAEVTEINPENATGTVRPEDVKYIFKLNIEKDKANETEGNKVVEKIKDNKKYKVSITYKESNGLIDYITIEEL
;
A
#
# COMPACT_ATOMS: atom_id res chain seq x y z
N MET A 1 -22.11 -5.79 6.66
CA MET A 1 -21.61 -6.86 5.74
C MET A 1 -22.04 -6.68 4.28
N LYS A 2 -23.24 -6.16 3.95
CA LYS A 2 -23.65 -5.93 2.53
C LYS A 2 -22.73 -4.96 1.78
N GLY A 3 -22.29 -3.84 2.39
CA GLY A 3 -21.46 -2.83 1.70
C GLY A 3 -20.07 -3.29 1.29
N LYS A 4 -19.37 -4.11 2.08
CA LYS A 4 -18.04 -4.64 1.70
C LYS A 4 -18.08 -5.55 0.48
N LYS A 5 -19.18 -6.29 0.28
CA LYS A 5 -19.36 -7.19 -0.86
C LYS A 5 -19.66 -6.41 -2.15
N ILE A 6 -20.47 -5.35 -2.06
CA ILE A 6 -20.74 -4.45 -3.19
C ILE A 6 -19.44 -3.72 -3.60
N LEU A 7 -18.60 -3.31 -2.64
CA LEU A 7 -17.31 -2.69 -2.93
C LEU A 7 -16.39 -3.60 -3.74
N VAL A 8 -16.30 -4.88 -3.38
CA VAL A 8 -15.49 -5.87 -4.13
C VAL A 8 -16.02 -6.03 -5.56
N ILE A 9 -17.34 -6.09 -5.75
CA ILE A 9 -17.95 -6.18 -7.09
C ILE A 9 -17.67 -4.89 -7.89
N VAL A 10 -17.80 -3.72 -7.29
CA VAL A 10 -17.50 -2.43 -7.95
C VAL A 10 -16.02 -2.35 -8.30
N ILE A 11 -15.11 -2.75 -7.41
CA ILE A 11 -13.66 -2.78 -7.68
C ILE A 11 -13.35 -3.78 -8.81
N ILE A 12 -13.95 -4.97 -8.81
CA ILE A 12 -13.80 -5.95 -9.91
C ILE A 12 -14.31 -5.35 -11.22
N ILE A 13 -15.47 -4.71 -11.22
CA ILE A 13 -16.05 -4.10 -12.44
C ILE A 13 -15.16 -2.94 -12.93
N VAL A 14 -14.66 -2.08 -12.04
CA VAL A 14 -13.76 -0.96 -12.40
C VAL A 14 -12.43 -1.50 -12.92
N ALA A 15 -11.84 -2.51 -12.27
CA ALA A 15 -10.61 -3.17 -12.73
C ALA A 15 -10.84 -3.88 -14.08
N VAL A 16 -11.96 -4.57 -14.24
CA VAL A 16 -12.38 -5.23 -15.47
C VAL A 16 -12.58 -4.23 -16.60
N LEU A 17 -13.22 -3.10 -16.33
CA LEU A 17 -13.45 -2.05 -17.33
C LEU A 17 -12.14 -1.32 -17.67
N ALA A 18 -11.22 -1.15 -16.73
CA ALA A 18 -9.87 -0.62 -16.98
C ALA A 18 -9.06 -1.57 -17.88
N VAL A 19 -9.13 -2.89 -17.64
CA VAL A 19 -8.52 -3.92 -18.49
C VAL A 19 -9.20 -3.97 -19.86
N ALA A 20 -10.54 -3.88 -19.94
CA ALA A 20 -11.28 -3.85 -21.20
C ALA A 20 -10.80 -2.77 -22.14
N GLY A 21 -10.54 -1.59 -21.58
CA GLY A 21 -10.05 -0.47 -22.37
C GLY A 21 -8.75 -0.75 -23.10
N THR A 22 -7.81 -1.43 -22.44
CA THR A 22 -6.51 -1.75 -23.07
C THR A 22 -6.61 -2.80 -24.18
N VAL A 23 -7.71 -3.55 -24.26
CA VAL A 23 -7.86 -4.70 -25.14
C VAL A 23 -8.73 -4.45 -26.35
N PHE A 24 -9.69 -3.52 -26.24
CA PHE A 24 -10.47 -3.13 -27.41
C PHE A 24 -9.59 -2.75 -28.62
N GLY A 25 -8.37 -2.19 -28.37
CA GLY A 25 -7.41 -1.84 -29.38
C GLY A 25 -6.90 -3.01 -30.21
N TYR A 26 -6.62 -4.09 -29.56
CA TYR A 26 -5.92 -5.22 -30.23
C TYR A 26 -6.80 -6.02 -31.17
N LEU A 27 -8.09 -6.20 -30.85
CA LEU A 27 -8.99 -7.06 -31.63
C LEU A 27 -9.62 -6.36 -32.84
N PHE A 28 -9.83 -5.04 -32.78
CA PHE A 28 -10.48 -4.29 -33.86
C PHE A 28 -9.52 -3.71 -34.91
N LEU A 29 -8.24 -3.57 -34.61
CA LEU A 29 -7.23 -3.16 -35.60
C LEU A 29 -6.95 -4.20 -36.70
N LYS A 30 -7.39 -5.44 -36.52
CA LYS A 30 -7.18 -6.54 -37.50
C LYS A 30 -8.31 -6.73 -38.51
N THR A 31 -9.42 -5.98 -38.43
CA THR A 31 -10.54 -6.13 -39.37
C THR A 31 -10.85 -4.81 -40.07
N ASP A 32 -10.72 -4.80 -41.40
CA ASP A 32 -11.01 -3.68 -42.33
C ASP A 32 -12.53 -3.38 -42.45
N LEU A 33 -13.21 -3.08 -41.34
CA LEU A 33 -14.65 -2.80 -41.33
C LEU A 33 -14.91 -1.35 -40.90
N LEU A 34 -14.77 -0.44 -41.84
CA LEU A 34 -14.98 1.00 -41.62
C LEU A 34 -16.44 1.39 -41.89
N LYS A 35 -17.19 1.88 -40.88
CA LYS A 35 -18.29 2.87 -40.89
C LYS A 35 -19.49 2.64 -39.97
N SER A 36 -19.51 1.61 -39.14
CA SER A 36 -20.60 1.43 -38.16
C SER A 36 -20.33 2.23 -36.86
N ASN A 37 -21.38 2.54 -36.09
CA ASN A 37 -21.25 3.16 -34.78
C ASN A 37 -20.37 2.34 -33.83
N LYS A 38 -20.42 1.01 -33.97
CA LYS A 38 -19.62 0.03 -33.25
C LYS A 38 -18.12 0.19 -33.53
N GLU A 39 -17.76 0.35 -34.81
CA GLU A 39 -16.35 0.52 -35.21
C GLU A 39 -15.77 1.87 -34.76
N LEU A 40 -16.59 2.94 -34.85
CA LEU A 40 -16.20 4.25 -34.38
C LEU A 40 -16.07 4.27 -32.86
N PHE A 41 -16.97 3.62 -32.14
CA PHE A 41 -16.86 3.43 -30.70
C PHE A 41 -15.54 2.72 -30.34
N ALA A 42 -15.27 1.57 -30.96
CA ALA A 42 -14.05 0.79 -30.71
C ALA A 42 -12.78 1.62 -31.01
N LYS A 43 -12.75 2.34 -32.14
CA LYS A 43 -11.62 3.21 -32.49
C LYS A 43 -11.33 4.26 -31.41
N TYR A 44 -12.37 4.94 -30.95
CA TYR A 44 -12.19 6.06 -30.05
C TYR A 44 -11.98 5.65 -28.58
N VAL A 45 -12.59 4.54 -28.16
CA VAL A 45 -12.28 4.01 -26.83
C VAL A 45 -10.80 3.60 -26.71
N ASN A 46 -10.25 3.01 -27.78
CA ASN A 46 -8.83 2.65 -27.83
C ASN A 46 -7.90 3.85 -27.73
N GLN A 47 -8.18 4.92 -28.45
CA GLN A 47 -7.34 6.12 -28.36
C GLN A 47 -7.21 6.64 -26.92
N ASN A 48 -8.29 6.55 -26.13
CA ASN A 48 -8.26 6.97 -24.74
C ASN A 48 -7.36 6.09 -23.87
N PHE A 49 -7.41 4.78 -24.10
CA PHE A 49 -6.62 3.84 -23.34
C PHE A 49 -5.16 3.77 -23.79
N ASP A 50 -4.88 3.97 -25.08
CA ASP A 50 -3.50 4.10 -25.57
C ASP A 50 -2.82 5.32 -24.91
N SER A 51 -3.52 6.46 -24.83
CA SER A 51 -3.02 7.64 -24.13
C SER A 51 -2.76 7.38 -22.65
N PHE A 52 -3.66 6.67 -21.97
CA PHE A 52 -3.47 6.29 -20.57
C PHE A 52 -2.29 5.32 -20.39
N LYS A 53 -2.12 4.37 -21.30
CA LYS A 53 -0.97 3.45 -21.30
C LYS A 53 0.35 4.18 -21.49
N GLU A 54 0.42 5.16 -22.39
CA GLU A 54 1.61 6.00 -22.59
C GLU A 54 1.96 6.77 -21.31
N ILE A 55 0.95 7.34 -20.63
CA ILE A 55 1.15 8.05 -19.36
C ILE A 55 1.59 7.10 -18.25
N SER A 56 1.04 5.89 -18.17
CA SER A 56 1.34 4.92 -17.12
C SER A 56 2.66 4.15 -17.34
N ASN A 57 3.25 4.21 -18.52
CA ASN A 57 4.54 3.57 -18.81
C ASN A 57 5.68 4.43 -18.26
N LEU A 58 6.31 3.98 -17.17
CA LEU A 58 7.37 4.73 -16.47
C LEU A 58 8.75 4.27 -16.92
N LYS A 59 9.49 5.14 -17.60
CA LYS A 59 10.90 4.92 -17.96
C LYS A 59 11.80 4.70 -16.74
N ILE A 60 11.44 5.31 -15.62
CA ILE A 60 12.14 5.14 -14.35
C ILE A 60 12.21 3.68 -13.92
N ILE A 61 11.09 2.92 -14.05
CA ILE A 61 11.05 1.51 -13.69
C ILE A 61 12.01 0.70 -14.57
N ASP A 62 11.97 0.95 -15.87
CA ASP A 62 12.85 0.27 -16.82
C ASP A 62 14.32 0.66 -16.61
N THR A 63 14.58 1.92 -16.25
CA THR A 63 15.92 2.41 -15.95
C THR A 63 16.51 1.70 -14.73
N TYR A 64 15.74 1.56 -13.64
CA TYR A 64 16.21 0.85 -12.45
C TYR A 64 16.31 -0.68 -12.65
N LYS A 65 15.40 -1.28 -13.43
CA LYS A 65 15.54 -2.68 -13.81
C LYS A 65 16.82 -2.94 -14.60
N ASN A 66 17.22 -2.01 -15.46
CA ASN A 66 18.42 -2.14 -16.26
C ASN A 66 19.70 -1.85 -15.46
N LEU A 67 19.63 -1.06 -14.38
CA LEU A 67 20.78 -0.74 -13.54
C LEU A 67 21.44 -2.00 -12.94
N LYS A 68 20.64 -3.03 -12.61
CA LYS A 68 21.18 -4.31 -12.15
C LYS A 68 22.11 -4.99 -13.15
N ASN A 69 21.92 -4.72 -14.46
CA ASN A 69 22.72 -5.29 -15.54
C ASN A 69 23.97 -4.47 -15.84
N GLU A 70 24.15 -3.32 -15.18
CA GLU A 70 25.36 -2.53 -15.32
C GLU A 70 26.49 -3.19 -14.52
N ASP A 71 27.64 -3.38 -15.19
CA ASP A 71 28.81 -4.01 -14.57
C ASP A 71 29.42 -3.16 -13.46
N LYS A 72 29.17 -1.84 -13.51
CA LYS A 72 29.76 -0.89 -12.56
C LYS A 72 28.87 0.32 -12.33
N TYR A 73 28.54 0.59 -11.05
CA TYR A 73 27.87 1.82 -10.66
C TYR A 73 28.09 2.17 -9.19
N GLU A 74 27.88 3.45 -8.87
CA GLU A 74 27.75 3.97 -7.51
C GLU A 74 26.40 4.68 -7.37
N SER A 75 25.64 4.35 -6.34
CA SER A 75 24.31 4.94 -6.05
C SER A 75 24.29 5.52 -4.65
N ASN A 76 23.84 6.78 -4.52
CA ASN A 76 23.65 7.46 -3.26
C ASN A 76 22.20 7.89 -3.14
N SER A 77 21.47 7.32 -2.16
CA SER A 77 20.06 7.60 -1.91
C SER A 77 19.87 8.25 -0.55
N GLU A 78 19.03 9.27 -0.49
CA GLU A 78 18.63 9.91 0.77
C GLU A 78 17.10 10.04 0.82
N LEU A 79 16.52 9.54 1.90
CA LEU A 79 15.10 9.70 2.24
C LEU A 79 14.97 10.74 3.34
N ASN A 80 14.07 11.71 3.14
CA ASN A 80 13.74 12.75 4.11
C ASN A 80 12.25 12.75 4.40
N VAL A 81 11.89 12.98 5.66
CA VAL A 81 10.51 13.14 6.11
C VAL A 81 10.30 14.56 6.60
N ILE A 82 9.25 15.24 6.10
CA ILE A 82 8.82 16.55 6.56
C ILE A 82 7.38 16.45 7.03
N TYR A 83 7.16 16.80 8.28
CA TYR A 83 5.86 16.88 8.93
C TYR A 83 5.55 18.33 9.29
N SER A 84 4.38 18.83 8.96
CA SER A 84 3.92 20.13 9.38
C SER A 84 2.43 20.11 9.74
N GLU A 85 2.07 20.93 10.73
CA GLU A 85 0.69 21.11 11.17
C GLU A 85 0.42 22.61 11.29
N GLY A 86 -0.66 23.11 10.66
CA GLY A 86 -0.98 24.54 10.64
C GLY A 86 0.07 25.42 9.97
N GLY A 87 0.97 24.87 9.16
CA GLY A 87 2.09 25.58 8.52
C GLY A 87 3.35 25.68 9.38
N GLU A 88 3.34 25.20 10.61
CA GLU A 88 4.54 25.13 11.47
C GLU A 88 5.33 23.83 11.23
N VAL A 89 6.62 23.97 10.95
CA VAL A 89 7.56 22.87 10.67
C VAL A 89 8.39 22.61 11.94
N SER A 90 7.74 22.37 13.07
CA SER A 90 8.40 22.23 14.38
C SER A 90 8.38 20.81 14.95
N SER A 91 8.00 19.82 14.17
CA SER A 91 7.95 18.42 14.61
C SER A 91 9.35 17.80 14.66
N PRO A 92 9.68 16.99 15.68
CA PRO A 92 10.92 16.23 15.73
C PRO A 92 11.11 15.32 14.50
N TYR A 93 10.02 14.84 13.89
CA TYR A 93 10.07 13.98 12.68
C TYR A 93 10.79 14.63 11.48
N ASN A 94 10.88 15.96 11.42
CA ASN A 94 11.58 16.69 10.35
C ASN A 94 13.09 16.45 10.31
N ASN A 95 13.64 15.88 11.38
CA ASN A 95 15.07 15.56 11.47
C ASN A 95 15.37 14.09 11.16
N LEU A 96 14.36 13.30 10.80
CA LEU A 96 14.53 11.88 10.45
C LEU A 96 14.95 11.75 8.99
N LYS A 97 16.08 11.08 8.76
CA LYS A 97 16.65 10.76 7.45
C LYS A 97 17.03 9.29 7.37
N ALA A 98 16.97 8.72 6.18
CA ALA A 98 17.61 7.45 5.90
C ALA A 98 18.53 7.61 4.70
N LYS A 99 19.71 7.01 4.74
CA LYS A 99 20.69 7.00 3.64
C LYS A 99 20.97 5.57 3.22
N LEU A 100 21.13 5.37 1.93
CA LEU A 100 21.57 4.10 1.33
C LEU A 100 22.59 4.41 0.26
N ASN A 101 23.79 3.92 0.43
CA ASN A 101 24.86 4.02 -0.53
C ASN A 101 25.18 2.62 -1.06
N ILE A 102 25.31 2.47 -2.37
CA ILE A 102 25.65 1.20 -3.02
C ILE A 102 26.80 1.43 -3.98
N GLN A 103 27.80 0.56 -3.97
CA GLN A 103 28.88 0.49 -4.94
C GLN A 103 28.94 -0.93 -5.51
N LYS A 104 28.95 -1.06 -6.84
CA LYS A 104 29.08 -2.32 -7.57
C LYS A 104 30.20 -2.20 -8.61
N ASP A 105 31.05 -3.22 -8.70
CA ASP A 105 32.10 -3.36 -9.72
C ASP A 105 32.32 -4.86 -9.99
N ASP A 106 31.68 -5.37 -11.05
CA ASP A 106 31.72 -6.80 -11.39
C ASP A 106 33.11 -7.23 -11.86
N GLU A 107 33.90 -6.35 -12.51
CA GLU A 107 35.28 -6.64 -12.91
C GLU A 107 36.18 -6.92 -11.70
N GLN A 108 35.90 -6.25 -10.56
CA GLN A 108 36.62 -6.45 -9.31
C GLN A 108 35.93 -7.43 -8.36
N ASN A 109 34.83 -8.06 -8.77
CA ASN A 109 34.00 -8.91 -7.93
C ASN A 109 33.66 -8.23 -6.58
N TYR A 110 33.24 -6.95 -6.67
CA TYR A 110 33.01 -6.07 -5.53
C TYR A 110 31.58 -5.55 -5.50
N TYR A 111 30.96 -5.67 -4.33
CA TYR A 111 29.70 -5.04 -3.99
C TYR A 111 29.79 -4.49 -2.56
N TYR A 112 29.30 -3.29 -2.35
CA TYR A 112 29.20 -2.68 -1.03
C TYR A 112 27.87 -1.94 -0.92
N ALA A 113 27.18 -2.12 0.20
CA ALA A 113 26.00 -1.35 0.54
C ALA A 113 26.08 -0.89 2.00
N ASP A 114 25.73 0.36 2.26
CA ASP A 114 25.72 1.02 3.55
C ASP A 114 24.38 1.70 3.75
N GLY A 115 23.64 1.25 4.76
CA GLY A 115 22.33 1.77 5.15
C GLY A 115 22.39 2.43 6.53
N GLN A 116 21.94 3.69 6.60
CA GLN A 116 21.96 4.51 7.81
C GLN A 116 20.60 5.11 8.11
N VAL A 117 20.23 5.17 9.39
CA VAL A 117 19.10 5.95 9.90
C VAL A 117 19.66 7.05 10.81
N LEU A 118 19.36 8.30 10.48
CA LEU A 118 19.84 9.48 11.18
C LEU A 118 18.67 10.27 11.74
N PHE A 119 18.87 10.85 12.90
CA PHE A 119 17.97 11.83 13.49
C PHE A 119 18.77 13.04 13.97
N ALA A 120 18.41 14.24 13.53
CA ALA A 120 19.15 15.47 13.78
C ALA A 120 20.64 15.37 13.39
N ASP A 121 20.92 14.68 12.27
CA ASP A 121 22.25 14.37 11.75
C ASP A 121 23.11 13.47 12.66
N GLU A 122 22.55 12.93 13.74
CA GLU A 122 23.17 11.88 14.55
C GLU A 122 22.73 10.51 14.04
N GLU A 123 23.69 9.59 13.94
CA GLU A 123 23.43 8.21 13.45
C GLU A 123 22.89 7.34 14.58
N TYR A 124 21.77 6.68 14.33
CA TYR A 124 21.12 5.76 15.27
C TYR A 124 21.26 4.30 14.86
N LEU A 125 21.20 4.02 13.57
CA LEU A 125 21.33 2.67 13.03
C LEU A 125 22.24 2.72 11.80
N GLU A 126 23.22 1.83 11.75
CA GLU A 126 24.07 1.63 10.59
C GLU A 126 24.27 0.14 10.34
N SER A 127 24.09 -0.27 9.09
CA SER A 127 24.37 -1.63 8.63
C SER A 127 25.10 -1.60 7.30
N GLU A 128 26.09 -2.45 7.17
CA GLU A 128 26.92 -2.56 5.98
C GLU A 128 26.92 -3.99 5.44
N ILE A 129 26.88 -4.11 4.15
CA ILE A 129 27.03 -5.37 3.43
C ILE A 129 28.20 -5.22 2.47
N ILE A 130 29.07 -6.19 2.39
CA ILE A 130 30.20 -6.21 1.46
C ILE A 130 30.34 -7.57 0.80
N LYS A 131 30.61 -7.58 -0.51
CA LYS A 131 31.12 -8.74 -1.23
C LYS A 131 32.49 -8.38 -1.79
N GLU A 132 33.48 -9.13 -1.45
CA GLU A 132 34.82 -9.02 -2.02
C GLU A 132 35.55 -10.36 -1.89
N ASN A 133 36.27 -10.79 -2.93
CA ASN A 133 37.01 -12.06 -2.94
C ASN A 133 36.15 -13.28 -2.52
N GLU A 134 34.95 -13.41 -3.06
CA GLU A 134 33.97 -14.47 -2.77
C GLU A 134 33.47 -14.53 -1.32
N ILE A 135 33.77 -13.51 -0.51
CA ILE A 135 33.30 -13.37 0.85
C ILE A 135 32.13 -12.39 0.85
N TYR A 136 31.01 -12.81 1.41
CA TYR A 136 29.81 -12.00 1.65
C TYR A 136 29.77 -11.65 3.12
N GLY A 137 30.08 -10.40 3.46
CA GLY A 137 30.20 -9.92 4.84
C GLY A 137 29.12 -8.95 5.21
N VAL A 138 28.67 -9.02 6.47
CA VAL A 138 27.79 -8.04 7.09
C VAL A 138 28.47 -7.42 8.31
N ARG A 139 28.19 -6.15 8.57
CA ARG A 139 28.67 -5.45 9.75
C ARG A 139 27.57 -4.54 10.28
N PHE A 140 27.42 -4.56 11.60
CA PHE A 140 26.61 -3.59 12.34
C PHE A 140 27.58 -2.78 13.17
N SER A 141 27.89 -1.56 12.75
CA SER A 141 29.05 -0.78 13.20
C SER A 141 29.16 -0.64 14.71
N ASP A 142 28.03 -0.53 15.41
CA ASP A 142 27.97 -0.41 16.86
C ASP A 142 28.12 -1.73 17.62
N VAL A 143 27.88 -2.85 16.96
CA VAL A 143 27.84 -4.18 17.59
C VAL A 143 29.12 -4.95 17.30
N VAL A 144 29.56 -4.92 16.05
CA VAL A 144 30.70 -5.71 15.56
C VAL A 144 31.62 -4.82 14.75
N LYS A 145 32.89 -4.68 15.19
CA LYS A 145 33.91 -3.88 14.50
C LYS A 145 34.40 -4.52 13.20
N GLN A 146 34.16 -5.81 13.03
CA GLN A 146 34.61 -6.59 11.88
C GLN A 146 33.42 -7.04 11.05
N PHE A 147 33.61 -7.17 9.74
CA PHE A 147 32.64 -7.85 8.91
C PHE A 147 32.58 -9.34 9.29
N VAL A 148 31.39 -9.86 9.51
CA VAL A 148 31.14 -11.29 9.67
C VAL A 148 30.76 -11.85 8.32
N GLY A 149 31.65 -12.62 7.74
CA GLY A 149 31.57 -13.10 6.37
C GLY A 149 31.24 -14.57 6.26
N ILE A 150 30.62 -14.92 5.16
CA ILE A 150 30.35 -16.29 4.70
C ILE A 150 30.84 -16.45 3.25
N LYS A 151 31.08 -17.71 2.83
CA LYS A 151 31.42 -18.10 1.47
C LYS A 151 30.39 -19.08 0.94
N ASN A 152 30.19 -19.09 -0.37
CA ASN A 152 29.43 -20.14 -1.04
C ASN A 152 30.36 -21.33 -1.33
N ASP A 153 30.59 -22.17 -0.31
CA ASP A 153 31.46 -23.32 -0.38
C ASP A 153 30.84 -24.54 0.33
N GLU A 154 31.55 -25.65 0.39
CA GLU A 154 31.09 -26.90 1.03
C GLU A 154 30.72 -26.78 2.50
N ASN A 155 31.13 -25.73 3.19
CA ASN A 155 30.83 -25.47 4.60
C ASN A 155 29.59 -24.58 4.81
N LEU A 156 28.98 -24.04 3.75
CA LEU A 156 27.83 -23.15 3.86
C LEU A 156 26.65 -23.77 4.61
N GLU A 157 26.35 -25.05 4.35
CA GLU A 157 25.28 -25.80 5.04
C GLU A 157 25.53 -25.88 6.56
N ASN A 158 26.81 -26.09 6.95
CA ASN A 158 27.16 -26.13 8.37
C ASN A 158 27.02 -24.75 9.02
N VAL A 159 27.38 -23.68 8.33
CA VAL A 159 27.19 -22.29 8.79
C VAL A 159 25.71 -21.99 8.95
N ALA A 160 24.89 -22.29 7.94
CA ALA A 160 23.45 -22.09 7.98
C ALA A 160 22.80 -22.81 9.16
N LYS A 161 23.19 -24.08 9.41
CA LYS A 161 22.73 -24.86 10.55
C LYS A 161 23.10 -24.24 11.90
N ASP A 162 24.32 -23.72 12.05
CA ASP A 162 24.75 -23.06 13.27
C ASP A 162 24.02 -21.72 13.49
N ILE A 163 23.66 -21.01 12.41
CA ILE A 163 22.79 -19.83 12.45
C ILE A 163 21.34 -20.22 12.78
N GLY A 164 20.91 -21.43 12.44
CA GLY A 164 19.55 -21.93 12.65
C GLY A 164 18.58 -21.60 11.50
N ILE A 165 19.11 -21.49 10.27
CA ILE A 165 18.32 -21.26 9.04
C ILE A 165 18.70 -22.32 7.99
N ASP A 166 17.92 -22.43 6.91
CA ASP A 166 18.25 -23.26 5.75
C ASP A 166 19.30 -22.55 4.88
N SER A 167 20.28 -23.30 4.32
CA SER A 167 21.32 -22.75 3.44
C SER A 167 20.74 -22.02 2.21
N ILE A 168 19.59 -22.45 1.73
CA ILE A 168 18.89 -21.83 0.59
C ILE A 168 18.58 -20.34 0.81
N TYR A 169 18.38 -19.91 2.06
CA TYR A 169 18.19 -18.50 2.37
C TYR A 169 19.50 -17.69 2.22
N LEU A 170 20.64 -18.28 2.65
CA LEU A 170 21.95 -17.65 2.47
C LEU A 170 22.33 -17.57 0.99
N GLU A 171 22.13 -18.67 0.25
CA GLU A 171 22.33 -18.71 -1.21
C GLU A 171 21.45 -17.64 -1.90
N SER A 172 20.18 -17.52 -1.51
CA SER A 172 19.27 -16.50 -2.07
C SER A 172 19.76 -15.08 -1.82
N ILE A 173 20.34 -14.79 -0.64
CA ILE A 173 20.91 -13.46 -0.34
C ILE A 173 22.16 -13.22 -1.18
N MET A 174 23.01 -14.21 -1.33
CA MET A 174 24.21 -14.11 -2.20
C MET A 174 23.80 -13.86 -3.65
N ASP A 175 22.81 -14.60 -4.17
CA ASP A 175 22.29 -14.44 -5.52
C ASP A 175 21.72 -13.03 -5.77
N ILE A 176 21.08 -12.42 -4.74
CA ILE A 176 20.60 -11.03 -4.82
C ILE A 176 21.79 -10.05 -4.92
N ILE A 177 22.83 -10.25 -4.10
CA ILE A 177 24.03 -9.41 -4.11
C ILE A 177 24.77 -9.55 -5.45
N ASP A 178 24.82 -10.76 -6.01
CA ASP A 178 25.47 -11.06 -7.29
C ASP A 178 24.64 -10.61 -8.50
N GLY A 179 23.38 -10.25 -8.28
CA GLY A 179 22.45 -9.92 -9.38
C GLY A 179 22.10 -11.13 -10.26
N THR A 180 22.47 -12.34 -9.83
CA THR A 180 22.23 -13.60 -10.57
C THR A 180 20.82 -14.10 -10.37
N ARG A 181 20.20 -13.76 -9.25
CA ARG A 181 18.77 -13.99 -9.08
C ARG A 181 18.04 -13.02 -10.00
N GLU A 182 17.53 -13.55 -11.09
CA GLU A 182 16.58 -12.79 -11.86
C GLU A 182 15.51 -12.32 -10.85
N ALA A 183 15.16 -11.04 -10.92
CA ALA A 183 13.90 -10.56 -10.30
C ALA A 183 12.68 -11.24 -10.97
N SER A 184 12.91 -12.38 -11.57
CA SER A 184 12.03 -13.24 -12.36
C SER A 184 11.14 -14.11 -11.54
N ASP A 185 11.26 -14.08 -10.24
CA ASP A 185 10.08 -14.37 -9.47
C ASP A 185 9.15 -13.14 -9.49
N GLU A 186 8.98 -12.55 -10.70
CA GLU A 186 7.70 -11.93 -11.04
C GLU A 186 6.66 -12.96 -10.64
N VAL A 187 5.95 -12.66 -9.55
CA VAL A 187 4.87 -13.54 -9.03
C VAL A 187 3.96 -14.01 -10.18
N ILE A 188 3.90 -13.24 -11.26
CA ILE A 188 3.24 -13.57 -12.53
C ILE A 188 4.22 -13.24 -13.67
N SER A 189 4.67 -14.24 -14.43
CA SER A 189 5.58 -14.03 -15.56
C SER A 189 4.95 -13.12 -16.62
N GLN A 190 5.76 -12.47 -17.45
CA GLN A 190 5.25 -11.62 -18.52
C GLN A 190 4.38 -12.41 -19.53
N LYS A 191 4.67 -13.69 -19.73
CA LYS A 191 3.85 -14.61 -20.52
C LYS A 191 2.50 -14.83 -19.87
N ASP A 192 2.48 -15.16 -18.56
CA ASP A 192 1.23 -15.40 -17.82
C ASP A 192 0.40 -14.11 -17.77
N ARG A 193 1.03 -12.94 -17.56
CA ARG A 193 0.34 -11.63 -17.62
C ARG A 193 -0.33 -11.40 -18.97
N THR A 194 0.33 -11.78 -20.07
CA THR A 194 -0.23 -11.62 -21.41
C THR A 194 -1.39 -12.59 -21.61
N GLU A 195 -1.26 -13.84 -21.18
CA GLU A 195 -2.31 -14.85 -21.27
C GLU A 195 -3.54 -14.47 -20.44
N ILE A 196 -3.33 -14.06 -19.18
CA ILE A 196 -4.40 -13.56 -18.29
C ILE A 196 -5.09 -12.37 -18.95
N LYS A 197 -4.32 -11.38 -19.41
CA LYS A 197 -4.85 -10.20 -20.09
C LYS A 197 -5.71 -10.59 -21.30
N ASP A 198 -5.22 -11.42 -22.19
CA ASP A 198 -5.92 -11.79 -23.42
C ASP A 198 -7.21 -12.56 -23.12
N GLN A 199 -7.20 -13.43 -22.12
CA GLN A 199 -8.33 -14.25 -21.72
C GLN A 199 -9.46 -13.40 -21.11
N TYR A 200 -9.19 -12.58 -20.12
CA TYR A 200 -10.19 -11.71 -19.49
C TYR A 200 -10.69 -10.63 -20.44
N SER A 201 -9.82 -10.13 -21.27
CA SER A 201 -10.13 -9.16 -22.30
C SER A 201 -11.10 -9.67 -23.35
N LYS A 202 -10.97 -10.93 -23.72
CA LYS A 202 -11.89 -11.57 -24.65
C LYS A 202 -13.30 -11.67 -24.06
N ILE A 203 -13.43 -12.04 -22.77
CA ILE A 203 -14.74 -12.14 -22.10
C ILE A 203 -15.46 -10.78 -22.15
N ILE A 204 -14.74 -9.71 -21.83
CA ILE A 204 -15.28 -8.35 -21.82
C ILE A 204 -15.65 -7.89 -23.23
N THR A 205 -14.76 -8.12 -24.20
CA THR A 205 -14.99 -7.74 -25.58
C THR A 205 -16.22 -8.45 -26.15
N ASP A 206 -16.36 -9.75 -25.90
CA ASP A 206 -17.49 -10.54 -26.35
C ASP A 206 -18.83 -10.03 -25.77
N ALA A 207 -18.84 -9.58 -24.52
CA ALA A 207 -20.00 -8.97 -23.89
C ALA A 207 -20.32 -7.60 -24.53
N VAL A 208 -19.33 -6.72 -24.67
CA VAL A 208 -19.52 -5.38 -25.24
C VAL A 208 -19.94 -5.43 -26.72
N ILE A 209 -19.43 -6.37 -27.51
CA ILE A 209 -19.82 -6.56 -28.92
C ILE A 209 -21.31 -6.82 -29.06
N GLN A 210 -21.93 -7.45 -28.07
CA GLN A 210 -23.37 -7.77 -28.04
C GLN A 210 -24.24 -6.60 -27.55
N GLY A 211 -23.63 -5.52 -27.06
CA GLY A 211 -24.35 -4.35 -26.59
C GLY A 211 -25.02 -3.54 -27.70
N ASN A 212 -25.86 -2.61 -27.28
CA ASN A 212 -26.58 -1.71 -28.19
C ASN A 212 -25.73 -0.45 -28.46
N PHE A 213 -25.33 -0.24 -29.70
CA PHE A 213 -24.52 0.87 -30.12
C PHE A 213 -25.35 2.06 -30.66
N SER A 214 -25.06 3.25 -30.19
CA SER A 214 -25.68 4.48 -30.64
C SER A 214 -24.66 5.61 -30.86
N LYS A 215 -25.06 6.66 -31.60
CA LYS A 215 -24.27 7.85 -31.86
C LYS A 215 -25.12 9.09 -31.63
N GLN A 216 -24.62 10.03 -30.88
CA GLN A 216 -25.17 11.38 -30.73
C GLN A 216 -24.20 12.39 -31.34
N LYS A 217 -24.65 13.15 -32.32
CA LYS A 217 -23.89 14.28 -32.91
C LYS A 217 -24.09 15.54 -32.06
N ASN A 218 -23.06 16.38 -31.99
CA ASN A 218 -23.08 17.66 -31.26
C ASN A 218 -23.48 17.53 -29.78
N ALA A 219 -23.13 16.41 -29.12
CA ALA A 219 -23.22 16.32 -27.66
C ALA A 219 -22.35 17.42 -27.02
N VAL A 220 -22.89 18.11 -26.04
CA VAL A 220 -22.17 19.20 -25.35
C VAL A 220 -21.70 18.67 -24.00
N ILE A 221 -20.41 18.77 -23.73
CA ILE A 221 -19.81 18.43 -22.45
C ILE A 221 -18.95 19.61 -21.94
N THR A 222 -18.77 19.67 -20.62
CA THR A 222 -17.73 20.54 -20.04
C THR A 222 -16.42 19.80 -20.09
N TYR A 223 -15.43 20.35 -20.79
CA TYR A 223 -14.08 19.77 -20.91
C TYR A 223 -13.05 20.89 -20.74
N ASN A 224 -12.07 20.70 -19.87
CA ASN A 224 -11.11 21.76 -19.49
C ASN A 224 -11.81 23.10 -19.14
N ASN A 225 -12.87 23.02 -18.33
CA ASN A 225 -13.71 24.18 -17.92
C ASN A 225 -14.38 24.92 -19.07
N THR A 226 -14.45 24.35 -20.26
CA THR A 226 -15.10 24.95 -21.43
C THR A 226 -16.22 24.08 -21.97
N SER A 227 -17.28 24.71 -22.48
CA SER A 227 -18.37 23.99 -23.17
C SER A 227 -17.89 23.52 -24.54
N THR A 228 -17.73 22.22 -24.71
CA THR A 228 -17.16 21.60 -25.91
C THR A 228 -18.21 20.76 -26.64
N ARG A 229 -18.35 20.94 -27.94
CA ARG A 229 -19.21 20.11 -28.82
C ARG A 229 -18.44 18.88 -29.28
N THR A 230 -19.06 17.68 -29.16
CA THR A 230 -18.43 16.40 -29.44
C THR A 230 -19.38 15.49 -30.21
N ASN A 231 -18.86 14.44 -30.82
CA ASN A 231 -19.65 13.27 -31.18
C ASN A 231 -19.52 12.25 -30.03
N ALA A 232 -20.66 11.80 -29.51
CA ALA A 232 -20.70 10.75 -28.49
C ALA A 232 -21.06 9.42 -29.12
N TYR A 233 -20.22 8.41 -28.90
CA TYR A 233 -20.45 7.03 -29.30
C TYR A 233 -20.68 6.21 -28.05
N THR A 234 -21.83 5.55 -27.96
CA THR A 234 -22.26 4.84 -26.74
C THR A 234 -22.54 3.39 -27.03
N VAL A 235 -22.11 2.50 -26.14
CA VAL A 235 -22.60 1.15 -26.01
C VAL A 235 -23.35 0.99 -24.68
N THR A 236 -24.50 0.32 -24.73
CA THR A 236 -25.30 -0.02 -23.54
C THR A 236 -25.39 -1.52 -23.43
N LEU A 237 -25.04 -2.05 -22.26
CA LEU A 237 -25.21 -3.44 -21.86
C LEU A 237 -26.42 -3.53 -20.94
N THR A 238 -27.27 -4.50 -21.16
CA THR A 238 -28.38 -4.81 -20.26
C THR A 238 -27.85 -5.39 -18.94
N SER A 239 -28.64 -5.34 -17.87
CA SER A 239 -28.31 -5.98 -16.59
C SER A 239 -27.88 -7.43 -16.79
N GLN A 240 -28.61 -8.21 -17.57
CA GLN A 240 -28.27 -9.61 -17.86
C GLN A 240 -26.91 -9.78 -18.57
N GLN A 241 -26.60 -8.91 -19.55
CA GLN A 241 -25.29 -8.95 -20.22
C GLN A 241 -24.13 -8.64 -19.29
N VAL A 242 -24.34 -7.71 -18.34
CA VAL A 242 -23.34 -7.39 -17.32
C VAL A 242 -23.18 -8.54 -16.32
N GLU A 243 -24.28 -9.12 -15.85
CA GLU A 243 -24.28 -10.29 -14.97
C GLU A 243 -23.54 -11.47 -15.62
N ASP A 244 -23.92 -11.84 -16.84
CA ASP A 244 -23.28 -12.91 -17.61
C ASP A 244 -21.77 -12.68 -17.78
N MET A 245 -21.35 -11.44 -18.01
CA MET A 245 -19.95 -11.06 -18.12
C MET A 245 -19.22 -11.27 -16.80
N ILE A 246 -19.78 -10.79 -15.69
CA ILE A 246 -19.16 -10.92 -14.35
C ILE A 246 -19.05 -12.41 -13.97
N VAL A 247 -20.11 -13.18 -14.16
CA VAL A 247 -20.12 -14.63 -13.89
C VAL A 247 -19.07 -15.36 -14.71
N LYS A 248 -18.89 -15.01 -16.00
CA LYS A 248 -17.83 -15.58 -16.84
C LYS A 248 -16.44 -15.24 -16.33
N ILE A 249 -16.20 -14.01 -15.90
CA ILE A 249 -14.92 -13.58 -15.33
C ILE A 249 -14.62 -14.37 -14.05
N LEU A 250 -15.58 -14.51 -13.15
CA LEU A 250 -15.42 -15.25 -11.90
C LEU A 250 -15.18 -16.75 -12.14
N ASN A 251 -15.93 -17.36 -13.06
CA ASN A 251 -15.70 -18.75 -13.44
C ASN A 251 -14.34 -18.97 -14.10
N ASN A 252 -13.86 -18.00 -14.86
CA ASN A 252 -12.52 -18.04 -15.42
C ASN A 252 -11.45 -17.95 -14.32
N ALA A 253 -11.57 -16.99 -13.39
CA ALA A 253 -10.66 -16.85 -12.27
C ALA A 253 -10.58 -18.11 -11.38
N LYS A 254 -11.72 -18.80 -11.19
CA LYS A 254 -11.80 -20.06 -10.47
C LYS A 254 -11.00 -21.19 -11.09
N GLN A 255 -10.77 -21.15 -12.41
CA GLN A 255 -10.11 -22.19 -13.20
C GLN A 255 -8.71 -21.76 -13.68
N ASP A 256 -8.32 -20.53 -13.40
CA ASP A 256 -7.07 -19.94 -13.90
C ASP A 256 -5.88 -20.47 -13.10
N THR A 257 -5.21 -21.51 -13.61
CA THR A 257 -4.05 -22.13 -12.97
C THR A 257 -2.86 -21.16 -12.89
N SER A 258 -2.77 -20.20 -13.80
CA SER A 258 -1.71 -19.18 -13.77
C SER A 258 -1.81 -18.24 -12.54
N ILE A 259 -3.03 -18.08 -11.99
CA ILE A 259 -3.27 -17.38 -10.74
C ILE A 259 -3.18 -18.34 -9.54
N LEU A 260 -3.89 -19.47 -9.61
CA LEU A 260 -4.03 -20.42 -8.50
C LEU A 260 -2.68 -21.01 -8.08
N ASP A 261 -1.87 -21.49 -9.03
CA ASP A 261 -0.58 -22.12 -8.74
C ASP A 261 0.43 -21.13 -8.10
N LYS A 262 0.40 -19.87 -8.54
CA LYS A 262 1.32 -18.84 -8.05
C LYS A 262 0.97 -18.31 -6.66
N PHE A 263 -0.30 -18.36 -6.30
CA PHE A 263 -0.78 -17.88 -5.00
C PHE A 263 -1.14 -19.00 -4.02
N SER A 264 -0.93 -20.27 -4.38
CA SER A 264 -1.26 -21.45 -3.54
C SER A 264 -0.61 -21.42 -2.16
N GLY A 265 0.54 -20.76 -2.01
CA GLY A 265 1.21 -20.56 -0.71
C GLY A 265 0.60 -19.47 0.18
N TYR A 266 -0.30 -18.62 -0.36
CA TYR A 266 -0.89 -17.48 0.35
C TYR A 266 -2.36 -17.65 0.69
N PHE A 267 -3.07 -18.58 0.04
CA PHE A 267 -4.48 -18.89 0.30
C PHE A 267 -4.82 -20.35 0.02
N ASP A 268 -5.84 -20.85 0.70
CA ASP A 268 -6.42 -22.16 0.48
C ASP A 268 -7.24 -22.14 -0.82
N GLU A 269 -6.83 -22.95 -1.82
CA GLU A 269 -7.44 -23.01 -3.14
C GLU A 269 -8.92 -23.43 -3.08
N ASP A 270 -9.26 -24.41 -2.23
CA ASP A 270 -10.63 -24.89 -2.09
C ASP A 270 -11.52 -23.81 -1.48
N ASN A 271 -11.01 -23.09 -0.48
CA ASN A 271 -11.70 -21.97 0.12
C ASN A 271 -11.89 -20.81 -0.88
N PHE A 272 -10.87 -20.51 -1.69
CA PHE A 272 -10.96 -19.49 -2.75
C PHE A 272 -12.04 -19.85 -3.77
N LYS A 273 -12.03 -21.09 -4.29
CA LYS A 273 -13.05 -21.59 -5.24
C LYS A 273 -14.45 -21.52 -4.65
N LYS A 274 -14.59 -21.90 -3.37
CA LYS A 274 -15.86 -21.80 -2.65
C LYS A 274 -16.34 -20.36 -2.50
N GLN A 275 -15.44 -19.43 -2.17
CA GLN A 275 -15.81 -18.01 -2.08
C GLN A 275 -16.28 -17.43 -3.41
N ILE A 276 -15.66 -17.86 -4.52
CA ILE A 276 -16.12 -17.48 -5.87
C ILE A 276 -17.51 -18.08 -6.17
N ASP A 277 -17.74 -19.36 -5.84
CA ASP A 277 -19.06 -19.97 -6.03
C ASP A 277 -20.14 -19.26 -5.21
N ASP A 278 -19.87 -18.96 -3.95
CA ASP A 278 -20.77 -18.18 -3.09
C ASP A 278 -21.04 -16.77 -3.65
N LEU A 279 -20.04 -16.16 -4.30
CA LEU A 279 -20.19 -14.85 -4.93
C LEU A 279 -21.02 -14.93 -6.20
N ILE A 280 -20.80 -15.94 -7.04
CA ILE A 280 -21.60 -16.20 -8.25
C ILE A 280 -23.06 -16.44 -7.87
N ASP A 281 -23.32 -17.29 -6.87
CA ASP A 281 -24.68 -17.56 -6.40
C ASP A 281 -25.39 -16.28 -5.93
N LYS A 282 -24.70 -15.42 -5.19
CA LYS A 282 -25.24 -14.12 -4.76
C LYS A 282 -25.51 -13.19 -5.92
N ILE A 283 -24.60 -13.10 -6.90
CA ILE A 283 -24.78 -12.27 -8.11
C ILE A 283 -25.99 -12.73 -8.88
N THR A 284 -26.17 -14.03 -9.01
CA THR A 284 -27.26 -14.61 -9.81
C THR A 284 -28.61 -14.56 -9.11
N ASN A 285 -28.65 -14.70 -7.78
CA ASN A 285 -29.91 -14.91 -7.05
C ASN A 285 -30.28 -13.79 -6.07
N GLU A 286 -29.32 -12.98 -5.59
CA GLU A 286 -29.56 -12.04 -4.49
C GLU A 286 -29.27 -10.57 -4.83
N ILE A 287 -28.39 -10.31 -5.82
CA ILE A 287 -27.90 -8.97 -6.13
C ILE A 287 -28.50 -8.51 -7.46
N GLU A 288 -29.21 -7.41 -7.44
CA GLU A 288 -29.65 -6.75 -8.68
C GLU A 288 -28.45 -6.07 -9.35
N ILE A 289 -28.01 -6.62 -10.47
CA ILE A 289 -26.92 -6.05 -11.28
C ILE A 289 -27.50 -4.96 -12.18
N PRO A 290 -27.05 -3.71 -12.08
CA PRO A 290 -27.53 -2.64 -12.96
C PRO A 290 -27.00 -2.79 -14.39
N SER A 291 -27.65 -2.12 -15.34
CA SER A 291 -27.13 -1.97 -16.71
C SER A 291 -25.86 -1.13 -16.71
N ALA A 292 -25.00 -1.36 -17.70
CA ALA A 292 -23.78 -0.58 -17.91
C ALA A 292 -23.87 0.24 -19.21
N LYS A 293 -23.28 1.44 -19.17
CA LYS A 293 -23.21 2.32 -20.34
C LYS A 293 -21.80 2.88 -20.44
N ILE A 294 -21.19 2.72 -21.61
CA ILE A 294 -19.88 3.28 -21.92
C ILE A 294 -20.05 4.30 -23.05
N THR A 295 -19.64 5.53 -22.81
CA THR A 295 -19.75 6.61 -23.80
C THR A 295 -18.38 7.22 -24.06
N VAL A 296 -17.98 7.26 -25.32
CA VAL A 296 -16.74 7.91 -25.77
C VAL A 296 -17.09 9.20 -26.49
N TYR A 297 -16.45 10.29 -26.07
CA TYR A 297 -16.65 11.62 -26.62
C TYR A 297 -15.47 11.99 -27.52
N GLU A 298 -15.75 12.20 -28.79
CA GLU A 298 -14.78 12.55 -29.82
C GLU A 298 -14.91 14.03 -30.22
N ASN A 299 -13.77 14.71 -30.30
CA ASN A 299 -13.64 16.03 -30.87
C ASN A 299 -12.45 16.07 -31.84
N ASN A 300 -12.66 16.51 -33.08
CA ASN A 300 -11.62 16.58 -34.11
C ASN A 300 -10.86 15.28 -34.33
N LYS A 301 -11.56 14.14 -34.34
CA LYS A 301 -11.01 12.78 -34.50
C LYS A 301 -10.10 12.31 -33.35
N LYS A 302 -10.07 13.04 -32.23
CA LYS A 302 -9.40 12.62 -30.99
C LYS A 302 -10.45 12.31 -29.92
N THR A 303 -10.22 11.30 -29.13
CA THR A 303 -11.00 11.03 -27.92
C THR A 303 -10.54 11.97 -26.83
N ILE A 304 -11.51 12.70 -26.26
CA ILE A 304 -11.23 13.65 -25.16
C ILE A 304 -11.80 13.18 -23.82
N ARG A 305 -12.82 12.30 -23.85
CA ARG A 305 -13.44 11.73 -22.64
C ARG A 305 -13.99 10.34 -22.92
N THR A 306 -13.85 9.45 -21.95
CA THR A 306 -14.62 8.22 -21.83
C THR A 306 -15.39 8.24 -20.51
N ALA A 307 -16.69 8.01 -20.54
CA ALA A 307 -17.53 7.88 -19.36
C ALA A 307 -18.10 6.47 -19.28
N ILE A 308 -17.96 5.85 -18.11
CA ILE A 308 -18.48 4.52 -17.79
C ILE A 308 -19.50 4.71 -16.68
N GLU A 309 -20.74 4.33 -16.93
CA GLU A 309 -21.87 4.45 -16.00
C GLU A 309 -22.38 3.06 -15.67
N PHE A 310 -22.51 2.76 -14.37
CA PHE A 310 -22.99 1.49 -13.84
C PHE A 310 -23.94 1.77 -12.67
N GLY A 311 -25.23 1.72 -12.94
CA GLY A 311 -26.25 2.21 -12.01
C GLY A 311 -26.02 3.67 -11.66
N VAL A 312 -25.83 3.95 -10.38
CA VAL A 312 -25.51 5.29 -9.85
C VAL A 312 -24.02 5.60 -9.86
N ASN A 313 -23.20 4.60 -10.11
CA ASN A 313 -21.74 4.74 -10.10
C ASN A 313 -21.22 5.21 -11.45
N LYS A 314 -20.16 6.01 -11.44
CA LYS A 314 -19.62 6.60 -12.63
C LYS A 314 -18.09 6.70 -12.58
N VAL A 315 -17.45 6.40 -13.70
CA VAL A 315 -16.03 6.64 -13.92
C VAL A 315 -15.88 7.50 -15.18
N ILE A 316 -15.13 8.57 -15.09
CA ILE A 316 -14.80 9.43 -16.23
C ILE A 316 -13.29 9.44 -16.39
N VAL A 317 -12.83 9.25 -17.61
CA VAL A 317 -11.42 9.41 -18.01
C VAL A 317 -11.34 10.52 -19.05
N GLU A 318 -10.61 11.58 -18.75
CA GLU A 318 -10.36 12.69 -19.69
C GLU A 318 -8.87 12.76 -19.99
N ASN A 319 -8.53 12.84 -21.28
CA ASN A 319 -7.14 13.01 -21.71
C ASN A 319 -6.98 14.38 -22.40
N SER A 320 -5.91 15.06 -22.04
CA SER A 320 -5.53 16.34 -22.62
C SER A 320 -4.02 16.44 -22.79
N GLU A 321 -3.58 17.36 -23.61
CA GLU A 321 -2.17 17.73 -23.78
C GLU A 321 -2.02 19.22 -23.54
N LYS A 322 -1.08 19.61 -22.69
CA LYS A 322 -0.80 21.01 -22.39
C LYS A 322 0.70 21.23 -22.28
N ASN A 323 1.24 22.11 -23.14
CA ASN A 323 2.68 22.44 -23.15
C ASN A 323 3.63 21.23 -23.30
N GLY A 324 3.22 20.22 -24.08
CA GLY A 324 3.98 18.99 -24.26
C GLY A 324 3.89 18.02 -23.07
N GLU A 325 2.96 18.25 -22.15
CA GLU A 325 2.65 17.37 -21.03
C GLU A 325 1.34 16.64 -21.32
N ASN A 326 1.36 15.32 -21.26
CA ASN A 326 0.19 14.47 -21.36
C ASN A 326 -0.51 14.40 -20.02
N ILE A 327 -1.80 14.68 -19.98
CA ILE A 327 -2.60 14.73 -18.74
C ILE A 327 -3.77 13.77 -18.89
N SER A 328 -3.96 12.90 -17.88
CA SER A 328 -5.16 12.07 -17.71
C SER A 328 -5.84 12.41 -16.38
N ASP A 329 -7.09 12.84 -16.44
CA ASP A 329 -7.96 13.06 -15.29
C ASP A 329 -8.93 11.88 -15.18
N LEU A 330 -8.90 11.18 -14.04
CA LEU A 330 -9.81 10.10 -13.70
C LEU A 330 -10.72 10.55 -12.56
N LYS A 331 -12.02 10.55 -12.80
CA LYS A 331 -13.03 10.89 -11.79
C LYS A 331 -13.89 9.66 -11.49
N PHE A 332 -13.96 9.32 -10.21
CA PHE A 332 -14.72 8.21 -9.70
C PHE A 332 -15.83 8.74 -8.80
N SER A 333 -17.07 8.38 -9.09
CA SER A 333 -18.21 8.59 -8.19
C SER A 333 -18.77 7.21 -7.85
N ILE A 334 -18.61 6.78 -6.61
CA ILE A 334 -18.99 5.44 -6.13
C ILE A 334 -19.94 5.59 -4.95
N THR A 335 -21.11 4.98 -5.03
CA THR A 335 -22.08 4.95 -3.93
C THR A 335 -21.98 3.62 -3.18
N LEU A 336 -21.70 3.70 -1.86
CA LEU A 336 -21.62 2.55 -0.96
C LEU A 336 -22.52 2.81 0.26
N ASN A 337 -23.47 1.90 0.54
CA ASN A 337 -24.41 2.03 1.65
C ASN A 337 -25.10 3.42 1.70
N ASP A 338 -25.63 3.86 0.55
CA ASP A 338 -26.26 5.16 0.34
C ASP A 338 -25.35 6.40 0.54
N THR A 339 -24.06 6.19 0.75
CA THR A 339 -23.06 7.27 0.80
C THR A 339 -22.30 7.34 -0.53
N MET A 340 -22.29 8.54 -1.14
CA MET A 340 -21.52 8.80 -2.36
C MET A 340 -20.10 9.20 -1.97
N TYR A 341 -19.13 8.54 -2.58
CA TYR A 341 -17.69 8.85 -2.49
C TYR A 341 -17.22 9.36 -3.84
N GLU A 342 -16.60 10.51 -3.86
CA GLU A 342 -16.05 11.10 -5.08
C GLU A 342 -14.53 11.25 -4.95
N PHE A 343 -13.82 10.72 -5.93
CA PHE A 343 -12.37 10.81 -6.03
C PHE A 343 -11.98 11.38 -7.38
N GLU A 344 -11.01 12.25 -7.39
CA GLU A 344 -10.34 12.71 -8.61
C GLU A 344 -8.87 12.30 -8.57
N THR A 345 -8.41 11.65 -9.62
CA THR A 345 -6.99 11.29 -9.79
C THR A 345 -6.51 11.95 -11.06
N LYS A 346 -5.56 12.86 -10.94
CA LYS A 346 -4.90 13.49 -12.07
C LYS A 346 -3.51 12.93 -12.23
N ILE A 347 -3.21 12.42 -13.41
CA ILE A 347 -1.90 11.92 -13.77
C ILE A 347 -1.38 12.82 -14.89
N SER A 348 -0.23 13.43 -14.70
CA SER A 348 0.46 14.17 -15.74
C SER A 348 1.84 13.60 -15.98
N LYS A 349 2.24 13.54 -17.24
CA LYS A 349 3.54 13.05 -17.66
C LYS A 349 4.13 13.94 -18.74
N LYS A 350 5.38 14.30 -18.55
CA LYS A 350 6.22 14.94 -19.54
C LYS A 350 7.51 14.16 -19.65
N ASP A 351 7.82 13.69 -20.84
CA ASP A 351 9.05 12.98 -21.09
C ASP A 351 9.77 13.51 -22.36
N THR A 352 11.08 13.37 -22.32
CA THR A 352 12.00 13.53 -23.43
C THR A 352 12.84 12.27 -23.53
N ASP A 353 13.82 12.23 -24.41
CA ASP A 353 14.72 11.07 -24.50
C ASP A 353 15.47 10.81 -23.18
N ASN A 354 15.84 11.88 -22.47
CA ASN A 354 16.71 11.85 -21.29
C ASN A 354 15.99 12.15 -19.97
N ASP A 355 14.80 12.80 -20.02
CA ASP A 355 14.13 13.26 -18.81
C ASP A 355 12.71 12.69 -18.75
N GLU A 356 12.28 12.33 -17.56
CA GLU A 356 10.89 11.98 -17.27
C GLU A 356 10.43 12.72 -16.02
N LYS A 357 9.31 13.46 -16.16
CA LYS A 357 8.58 13.99 -15.01
C LYS A 357 7.20 13.39 -15.00
N MET A 358 6.79 12.85 -13.87
CA MET A 358 5.44 12.36 -13.64
C MET A 358 4.89 12.91 -12.33
N GLU A 359 3.63 13.30 -12.36
CA GLU A 359 2.88 13.77 -11.21
C GLU A 359 1.54 13.02 -11.13
N ILE A 360 1.22 12.51 -9.97
CA ILE A 360 -0.07 11.87 -9.68
C ILE A 360 -0.66 12.59 -8.48
N ASP A 361 -1.82 13.20 -8.66
CA ASP A 361 -2.61 13.80 -7.59
C ASP A 361 -3.89 13.00 -7.39
N VAL A 362 -4.11 12.52 -6.17
CA VAL A 362 -5.34 11.85 -5.76
C VAL A 362 -6.04 12.73 -4.73
N GLN A 363 -7.22 13.15 -5.04
CA GLN A 363 -8.04 14.00 -4.17
C GLN A 363 -9.35 13.30 -3.84
N ASN A 364 -9.67 13.20 -2.54
CA ASN A 364 -11.00 12.88 -2.09
C ASN A 364 -11.81 14.19 -2.05
N LEU A 365 -12.95 14.22 -2.75
CA LEU A 365 -13.81 15.39 -2.88
C LEU A 365 -14.94 15.43 -1.84
N ASP A 366 -14.97 14.48 -0.89
CA ASP A 366 -15.93 14.49 0.22
C ASP A 366 -15.68 15.70 1.12
N GLU A 367 -16.70 16.55 1.29
CA GLU A 367 -16.62 17.78 2.09
C GLU A 367 -16.23 17.52 3.56
N ASN A 368 -16.58 16.35 4.10
CA ASN A 368 -16.32 16.00 5.50
C ASN A 368 -14.98 15.26 5.70
N ASN A 369 -14.33 14.80 4.64
CA ASN A 369 -13.11 14.02 4.72
C ASN A 369 -12.18 14.31 3.53
N ASN A 370 -12.02 15.59 3.21
CA ASN A 370 -11.16 16.03 2.12
C ASN A 370 -9.69 15.75 2.44
N TYR A 371 -9.02 15.00 1.58
CA TYR A 371 -7.58 14.81 1.62
C TYR A 371 -6.99 14.79 0.20
N ASN A 372 -5.73 15.14 0.11
CA ASN A 372 -4.95 15.04 -1.12
C ASN A 372 -3.70 14.23 -0.88
N ILE A 373 -3.42 13.30 -1.81
CA ILE A 373 -2.15 12.58 -1.88
C ILE A 373 -1.53 12.92 -3.22
N SER A 374 -0.34 13.51 -3.22
CA SER A 374 0.41 13.76 -4.44
C SER A 374 1.69 12.94 -4.47
N PHE A 375 2.01 12.40 -5.63
CA PHE A 375 3.28 11.76 -5.94
C PHE A 375 3.91 12.52 -7.10
N LEU A 376 5.12 13.00 -6.91
CA LEU A 376 5.92 13.66 -7.93
C LEU A 376 7.23 12.89 -8.09
N THR A 377 7.58 12.54 -9.32
CA THR A 377 8.89 11.99 -9.63
C THR A 377 9.51 12.73 -10.80
N ASN A 378 10.80 13.01 -10.69
CA ASN A 378 11.63 13.59 -11.74
C ASN A 378 12.84 12.69 -11.93
N MET A 379 13.06 12.24 -13.14
CA MET A 379 14.25 11.49 -13.52
C MET A 379 14.98 12.27 -14.62
N GLN A 380 16.28 12.39 -14.47
CA GLN A 380 17.19 12.89 -15.50
C GLN A 380 18.26 11.83 -15.76
N LYS A 381 18.49 11.53 -17.02
CA LYS A 381 19.49 10.53 -17.44
C LYS A 381 20.48 11.17 -18.41
N SER A 382 21.76 11.05 -18.10
CA SER A 382 22.85 11.29 -19.04
C SER A 382 23.52 9.97 -19.41
N GLU A 383 24.60 10.01 -20.17
CA GLU A 383 25.34 8.82 -20.60
C GLU A 383 25.89 8.03 -19.40
N ASP A 384 26.32 8.72 -18.36
CA ASP A 384 27.05 8.16 -17.22
C ASP A 384 26.47 8.55 -15.84
N ASN A 385 25.26 9.13 -15.82
CA ASN A 385 24.60 9.53 -14.57
C ASN A 385 23.07 9.48 -14.70
N ILE A 386 22.42 9.04 -13.63
CA ILE A 386 20.96 9.08 -13.45
C ILE A 386 20.69 9.79 -12.13
N THR A 387 19.93 10.88 -12.17
CA THR A 387 19.37 11.51 -10.97
C THR A 387 17.88 11.26 -10.89
N LEU A 388 17.40 10.90 -9.72
CA LEU A 388 15.98 10.72 -9.40
C LEU A 388 15.63 11.51 -8.16
N SER A 389 14.55 12.27 -8.24
CA SER A 389 13.90 12.86 -7.09
C SER A 389 12.43 12.46 -7.08
N SER A 390 12.00 11.79 -6.03
CA SER A 390 10.62 11.36 -5.83
C SER A 390 10.07 11.94 -4.53
N THR A 391 8.84 12.42 -4.57
CA THR A 391 8.18 13.02 -3.41
C THR A 391 6.76 12.50 -3.30
N VAL A 392 6.38 12.01 -2.13
CA VAL A 392 4.99 11.74 -1.75
C VAL A 392 4.55 12.77 -0.74
N THR A 393 3.42 13.41 -0.99
CA THR A 393 2.83 14.40 -0.07
C THR A 393 1.42 13.96 0.30
N TYR A 394 1.12 13.89 1.58
CA TYR A 394 -0.22 13.71 2.12
C TYR A 394 -0.67 14.99 2.81
N LYS A 395 -1.84 15.49 2.42
CA LYS A 395 -2.46 16.68 3.02
C LYS A 395 -3.88 16.35 3.46
N LYS A 396 -4.19 16.67 4.70
CA LYS A 396 -5.54 16.60 5.25
C LYS A 396 -5.71 17.72 6.27
N ASP A 397 -6.70 18.60 6.07
CA ASP A 397 -6.94 19.76 6.92
C ASP A 397 -5.67 20.59 7.11
N ILE A 398 -5.18 20.70 8.35
CA ILE A 398 -3.94 21.40 8.70
C ILE A 398 -2.69 20.52 8.63
N LEU A 399 -2.87 19.19 8.49
CA LEU A 399 -1.78 18.22 8.44
C LEU A 399 -1.18 18.15 7.03
N ASN A 400 0.15 18.20 6.95
CA ASN A 400 0.90 17.96 5.72
C ASN A 400 2.13 17.10 6.03
N ILE A 401 2.19 15.93 5.42
CA ILE A 401 3.33 15.01 5.51
C ILE A 401 3.95 14.89 4.14
N LYS A 402 5.24 15.15 4.04
CA LYS A 402 6.02 15.00 2.81
C LYS A 402 7.15 14.02 3.05
N VAL A 403 7.25 13.00 2.20
CA VAL A 403 8.37 12.06 2.16
C VAL A 403 9.06 12.24 0.82
N SER A 404 10.34 12.56 0.81
CA SER A 404 11.15 12.67 -0.41
C SER A 404 12.27 11.63 -0.42
N VAL A 405 12.56 11.12 -1.61
CA VAL A 405 13.70 10.26 -1.89
C VAL A 405 14.46 10.89 -3.04
N ASP A 406 15.71 11.22 -2.78
CA ASP A 406 16.65 11.68 -3.80
C ASP A 406 17.68 10.57 -4.03
N ASN A 407 17.99 10.26 -5.29
CA ASN A 407 18.97 9.24 -5.66
C ASN A 407 19.83 9.76 -6.81
N ASP A 408 21.15 9.58 -6.66
CA ASP A 408 22.16 9.92 -7.65
C ASP A 408 22.95 8.65 -7.97
N VAL A 409 22.95 8.23 -9.24
CA VAL A 409 23.59 7.02 -9.73
C VAL A 409 24.63 7.38 -10.78
N ASN A 410 25.89 7.10 -10.52
CA ASN A 410 26.99 7.17 -11.47
C ASN A 410 27.23 5.79 -12.09
N ILE A 411 27.21 5.69 -13.42
CA ILE A 411 27.35 4.44 -14.17
C ILE A 411 28.69 4.42 -14.90
N GLY A 412 29.38 3.28 -14.88
CA GLY A 412 30.62 3.05 -15.61
C GLY A 412 31.84 3.85 -15.13
N LYS A 413 31.66 4.79 -14.20
CA LYS A 413 32.75 5.61 -13.66
C LYS A 413 33.57 4.87 -12.62
N SER A 414 34.86 5.17 -12.56
CA SER A 414 35.71 4.71 -11.47
C SER A 414 35.32 5.39 -10.16
N PHE A 415 35.17 4.64 -9.09
CA PHE A 415 34.96 5.14 -7.74
C PHE A 415 36.05 4.61 -6.80
N GLU A 416 36.28 5.29 -5.71
CA GLU A 416 37.09 4.80 -4.61
C GLU A 416 36.23 3.87 -3.74
N LYS A 417 36.72 2.66 -3.43
CA LYS A 417 36.01 1.71 -2.57
C LYS A 417 35.82 2.33 -1.18
N LYS A 418 34.57 2.48 -0.75
CA LYS A 418 34.26 2.96 0.62
C LYS A 418 34.77 2.02 1.70
N GLN A 419 34.72 0.72 1.43
CA GLN A 419 35.25 -0.32 2.29
C GLN A 419 35.97 -1.38 1.47
N ALA A 420 36.91 -2.08 2.08
CA ALA A 420 37.57 -3.26 1.53
C ALA A 420 37.77 -4.31 2.64
N LEU A 421 37.73 -5.58 2.28
CA LEU A 421 38.02 -6.67 3.21
C LEU A 421 39.53 -6.81 3.39
N LEU A 422 40.04 -6.39 4.57
CA LEU A 422 41.43 -6.51 4.98
C LEU A 422 41.58 -7.62 6.02
N GLU A 423 42.76 -8.22 6.15
CA GLU A 423 42.99 -9.36 7.08
C GLU A 423 42.51 -9.12 8.53
N ARG A 424 42.43 -7.86 8.97
CA ARG A 424 42.08 -7.53 10.36
C ARG A 424 40.66 -7.00 10.55
N ASN A 425 39.91 -6.76 9.48
CA ASN A 425 38.58 -6.15 9.57
C ASN A 425 37.44 -7.11 9.23
N HIS A 426 37.72 -8.41 9.00
CA HIS A 426 36.68 -9.40 8.75
C HIS A 426 37.02 -10.75 9.39
N ILE A 427 36.00 -11.54 9.57
CA ILE A 427 36.07 -12.95 9.98
C ILE A 427 35.19 -13.76 9.04
N VAL A 428 35.63 -14.97 8.66
CA VAL A 428 34.89 -15.86 7.75
C VAL A 428 34.42 -17.07 8.54
N LEU A 429 33.11 -17.25 8.66
CA LEU A 429 32.51 -18.32 9.45
C LEU A 429 32.80 -19.70 8.88
N ASN A 430 32.88 -19.85 7.55
CA ASN A 430 33.19 -21.11 6.89
C ASN A 430 34.58 -21.64 7.26
N ASP A 431 35.54 -20.76 7.49
CA ASP A 431 36.94 -21.12 7.78
C ASP A 431 37.17 -21.46 9.26
N MET A 432 36.11 -21.45 10.09
CA MET A 432 36.18 -21.66 11.52
C MET A 432 35.80 -23.05 11.95
N GLN A 433 36.41 -23.52 13.04
CA GLN A 433 35.95 -24.71 13.76
C GLN A 433 34.56 -24.45 14.35
N ALA A 434 33.71 -25.47 14.37
CA ALA A 434 32.30 -25.39 14.75
C ALA A 434 32.07 -24.73 16.13
N GLU A 435 32.89 -25.04 17.14
CA GLU A 435 32.76 -24.47 18.50
C GLU A 435 33.00 -22.94 18.49
N ARG A 436 34.03 -22.50 17.77
CA ARG A 436 34.36 -21.05 17.67
C ARG A 436 33.30 -20.32 16.85
N ARG A 437 32.86 -20.90 15.74
CA ARG A 437 31.80 -20.36 14.89
C ARG A 437 30.51 -20.18 15.67
N LYS A 438 30.08 -21.22 16.39
CA LYS A 438 28.87 -21.18 17.22
C LYS A 438 28.95 -20.08 18.28
N LYS A 439 30.08 -19.94 18.97
CA LYS A 439 30.28 -18.87 19.96
C LYS A 439 30.07 -17.47 19.37
N ILE A 440 30.62 -17.21 18.17
CA ILE A 440 30.46 -15.92 17.49
C ILE A 440 29.00 -15.70 17.11
N ILE A 441 28.34 -16.73 16.55
CA ILE A 441 26.93 -16.64 16.18
C ILE A 441 26.05 -16.38 17.41
N ASP A 442 26.29 -17.06 18.53
CA ASP A 442 25.54 -16.88 19.77
C ASP A 442 25.75 -15.43 20.32
N GLU A 443 27.00 -14.94 20.29
CA GLU A 443 27.29 -13.53 20.68
C GLU A 443 26.58 -12.53 19.77
N LEU A 444 26.47 -12.79 18.48
CA LEU A 444 25.74 -11.91 17.55
C LEU A 444 24.22 -11.97 17.79
N LYS A 445 23.67 -13.17 18.01
CA LYS A 445 22.24 -13.35 18.32
C LYS A 445 21.81 -12.63 19.60
N GLU A 446 22.70 -12.48 20.56
CA GLU A 446 22.46 -11.75 21.80
C GLU A 446 22.63 -10.24 21.60
N LYS A 447 23.78 -9.81 21.04
CA LYS A 447 24.17 -8.39 20.98
C LYS A 447 23.45 -7.56 19.90
N VAL A 448 23.15 -8.16 18.74
CA VAL A 448 22.52 -7.41 17.65
C VAL A 448 21.10 -6.95 18.02
N PRO A 449 20.21 -7.84 18.53
CA PRO A 449 18.88 -7.43 18.97
C PRO A 449 18.94 -6.42 20.13
N GLU A 450 19.78 -6.69 21.16
CA GLU A 450 19.94 -5.78 22.32
C GLU A 450 20.35 -4.37 21.88
N LYS A 451 21.33 -4.26 20.99
CA LYS A 451 21.78 -2.96 20.49
C LYS A 451 20.76 -2.29 19.58
N ALA A 452 20.10 -3.06 18.71
CA ALA A 452 19.03 -2.52 17.87
C ALA A 452 17.86 -2.01 18.71
N GLU A 453 17.50 -2.70 19.79
CA GLU A 453 16.47 -2.28 20.74
C GLU A 453 16.86 -0.96 21.40
N VAL A 454 18.06 -0.88 22.00
CA VAL A 454 18.56 0.36 22.65
C VAL A 454 18.61 1.53 21.67
N ARG A 455 19.10 1.33 20.45
CA ARG A 455 19.16 2.40 19.44
C ARG A 455 17.77 2.82 18.96
N THR A 456 16.86 1.87 18.82
CA THR A 456 15.46 2.16 18.48
C THR A 456 14.79 2.94 19.62
N GLU A 457 15.01 2.57 20.86
CA GLU A 457 14.50 3.30 22.03
C GLU A 457 15.01 4.74 22.07
N LEU A 458 16.33 4.93 21.87
CA LEU A 458 16.93 6.28 21.82
C LEU A 458 16.35 7.12 20.67
N LEU A 459 16.14 6.51 19.50
CA LEU A 459 15.51 7.19 18.36
C LEU A 459 14.06 7.58 18.68
N LEU A 460 13.28 6.68 19.27
CA LEU A 460 11.90 6.96 19.66
C LEU A 460 11.83 8.04 20.74
N GLU A 461 12.74 8.04 21.72
CA GLU A 461 12.85 9.09 22.73
C GLU A 461 13.20 10.44 22.09
N ALA A 462 14.15 10.46 21.16
CA ALA A 462 14.53 11.65 20.40
C ALA A 462 13.36 12.21 19.56
N LEU A 463 12.51 11.32 19.02
CA LEU A 463 11.28 11.66 18.33
C LEU A 463 10.14 12.12 19.27
N GLY A 464 10.38 12.13 20.59
CA GLY A 464 9.37 12.46 21.59
C GLY A 464 8.32 11.37 21.81
N ILE A 465 8.54 10.18 21.27
CA ILE A 465 7.68 9.01 21.46
C ILE A 465 8.11 8.36 22.78
N LYS A 466 7.31 8.55 23.83
CA LYS A 466 7.59 7.91 25.13
C LYS A 466 7.34 6.41 25.03
N ILE A 467 8.41 5.62 25.13
CA ILE A 467 8.30 4.20 25.43
C ILE A 467 7.92 4.11 26.90
N LYS A 468 6.77 3.50 27.21
CA LYS A 468 6.43 3.20 28.61
C LYS A 468 7.48 2.22 29.12
N GLU A 469 8.28 2.64 30.12
CA GLU A 469 9.13 1.72 30.87
C GLU A 469 8.25 0.63 31.49
N GLU A 470 8.43 -0.60 31.04
CA GLU A 470 7.84 -1.76 31.70
C GLU A 470 8.54 -1.99 33.04
N ASN A 471 7.78 -1.86 34.12
CA ASN A 471 8.23 -2.35 35.43
C ASN A 471 8.49 -3.84 35.35
N LYS A 472 9.77 -4.22 35.38
CA LYS A 472 10.20 -5.60 35.57
C LYS A 472 9.89 -6.02 37.02
N GLU A 473 8.68 -6.51 37.30
CA GLU A 473 8.39 -7.24 38.52
C GLU A 473 7.46 -8.44 38.27
N GLN A 474 8.05 -9.60 38.54
CA GLN A 474 7.49 -10.91 38.91
C GLN A 474 6.82 -11.78 37.87
N GLU A 475 7.60 -12.78 37.48
CA GLU A 475 7.18 -14.01 36.80
C GLU A 475 6.16 -14.80 37.63
N ASN A 476 5.02 -15.11 37.00
CA ASN A 476 4.12 -16.18 37.45
C ASN A 476 4.12 -17.29 36.38
N PRO A 477 4.34 -18.55 36.73
CA PRO A 477 4.76 -19.59 35.77
C PRO A 477 3.63 -20.16 34.88
N ASP A 478 2.43 -19.61 34.87
CA ASP A 478 1.33 -20.09 34.02
C ASP A 478 1.03 -19.11 32.88
N TYR A 479 1.52 -19.49 31.70
CA TYR A 479 1.25 -18.92 30.38
C TYR A 479 1.35 -17.39 30.28
N VAL A 480 2.55 -16.90 30.09
CA VAL A 480 2.81 -15.49 29.74
C VAL A 480 2.55 -15.31 28.25
N MET A 481 1.54 -14.51 27.92
CA MET A 481 1.35 -14.02 26.56
C MET A 481 2.60 -13.26 26.10
N PRO A 482 3.14 -13.50 24.88
CA PRO A 482 4.27 -12.73 24.38
C PRO A 482 3.94 -11.22 24.42
N GLN A 483 4.85 -10.37 24.87
CA GLN A 483 4.65 -8.92 25.01
C GLN A 483 4.15 -8.26 23.71
N VAL A 484 4.61 -8.76 22.56
CA VAL A 484 4.16 -8.31 21.23
C VAL A 484 2.65 -8.51 21.02
N GLU A 485 2.06 -9.59 21.55
CA GLU A 485 0.62 -9.83 21.46
C GLU A 485 -0.18 -8.95 22.41
N ILE A 486 0.36 -8.69 23.60
CA ILE A 486 -0.22 -7.75 24.59
C ILE A 486 -0.25 -6.35 23.96
N ASN A 487 0.86 -5.89 23.40
CA ASN A 487 0.96 -4.58 22.77
C ASN A 487 0.03 -4.45 21.56
N LYS A 488 -0.08 -5.49 20.72
CA LYS A 488 -1.04 -5.52 19.60
C LYS A 488 -2.49 -5.48 20.07
N PHE A 489 -2.81 -6.15 21.17
CA PHE A 489 -4.14 -6.14 21.74
C PHE A 489 -4.47 -4.75 22.29
N ASN A 490 -3.60 -4.18 23.11
CA ASN A 490 -3.78 -2.88 23.74
C ASN A 490 -3.88 -1.74 22.70
N SER A 491 -3.01 -1.73 21.70
CA SER A 491 -2.97 -0.69 20.67
C SER A 491 -4.26 -0.53 19.87
N LYS A 492 -5.11 -1.57 19.78
CA LYS A 492 -6.43 -1.47 19.15
C LYS A 492 -7.35 -0.47 19.87
N PHE A 493 -7.16 -0.27 21.16
CA PHE A 493 -8.01 0.54 22.01
C PHE A 493 -7.36 1.89 22.36
N GLU A 494 -6.04 1.96 22.50
CA GLU A 494 -5.29 3.16 22.89
C GLU A 494 -5.46 4.32 21.91
N PHE A 495 -5.66 4.02 20.64
CA PHE A 495 -5.88 5.04 19.59
C PHE A 495 -7.11 5.95 19.87
N TYR A 496 -8.07 5.48 20.66
CA TYR A 496 -9.31 6.19 20.94
C TYR A 496 -9.37 6.80 22.35
N THR A 497 -8.24 6.93 23.03
CA THR A 497 -8.18 7.51 24.37
C THR A 497 -7.84 9.00 24.34
N GLY A 498 -8.34 9.75 25.30
CA GLY A 498 -8.07 11.18 25.47
C GLY A 498 -9.18 11.91 26.19
N ASP A 499 -8.94 13.19 26.48
CA ASP A 499 -9.89 14.06 27.18
C ASP A 499 -10.98 14.66 26.28
N GLU A 500 -10.80 14.61 24.95
CA GLU A 500 -11.77 15.14 23.98
C GLU A 500 -11.94 14.17 22.80
N VAL A 501 -12.67 13.07 23.02
CA VAL A 501 -12.96 12.08 21.98
C VAL A 501 -14.37 12.33 21.43
N THR A 502 -14.52 12.33 20.11
CA THR A 502 -15.83 12.53 19.47
C THR A 502 -16.77 11.31 19.65
N SER A 503 -18.07 11.53 19.60
CA SER A 503 -19.05 10.44 19.61
C SER A 503 -18.84 9.40 18.51
N SER A 504 -18.37 9.82 17.34
CA SER A 504 -18.04 8.91 16.23
C SER A 504 -16.86 7.99 16.60
N ASN A 505 -15.80 8.53 17.19
CA ASN A 505 -14.65 7.74 17.64
C ASN A 505 -15.03 6.77 18.77
N VAL A 506 -15.90 7.20 19.70
CA VAL A 506 -16.44 6.32 20.75
C VAL A 506 -17.25 5.17 20.14
N LYS A 507 -18.08 5.42 19.13
CA LYS A 507 -18.83 4.37 18.43
C LYS A 507 -17.91 3.38 17.71
N VAL A 508 -16.82 3.85 17.12
CA VAL A 508 -15.79 2.98 16.51
C VAL A 508 -15.11 2.16 17.60
N LEU A 509 -14.69 2.78 18.72
CA LEU A 509 -14.12 2.06 19.87
C LEU A 509 -15.06 0.94 20.32
N LEU A 510 -16.35 1.23 20.52
CA LEU A 510 -17.35 0.24 20.93
C LEU A 510 -17.50 -0.90 19.91
N SER A 511 -17.38 -0.62 18.62
CA SER A 511 -17.41 -1.66 17.57
C SER A 511 -16.21 -2.62 17.65
N ILE A 512 -15.07 -2.16 18.14
CA ILE A 512 -13.86 -2.97 18.38
C ILE A 512 -13.98 -3.72 19.70
N VAL A 513 -14.44 -3.03 20.75
CA VAL A 513 -14.59 -3.57 22.12
C VAL A 513 -15.59 -4.73 22.16
N LYS A 514 -16.64 -4.73 21.34
CA LYS A 514 -17.72 -5.75 21.37
C LYS A 514 -17.22 -7.20 21.37
N ASP A 515 -16.11 -7.48 20.70
CA ASP A 515 -15.54 -8.83 20.57
C ASP A 515 -14.75 -9.25 21.83
N HIS A 516 -14.57 -8.35 22.79
CA HIS A 516 -13.77 -8.55 24.00
C HIS A 516 -14.50 -8.08 25.28
N LEU A 517 -15.68 -7.49 25.14
CA LEU A 517 -16.46 -6.93 26.25
C LEU A 517 -17.13 -8.04 27.05
N ILE A 518 -16.86 -8.11 28.36
CA ILE A 518 -17.52 -9.05 29.27
C ILE A 518 -18.86 -8.45 29.76
N ASN A 519 -18.79 -7.24 30.29
CA ASN A 519 -19.96 -6.49 30.79
C ASN A 519 -19.70 -4.98 30.69
N ALA A 520 -20.78 -4.20 30.77
CA ALA A 520 -20.77 -2.76 30.82
C ALA A 520 -21.57 -2.25 32.03
N GLU A 521 -20.89 -1.50 32.89
CA GLU A 521 -21.54 -0.75 33.97
C GLU A 521 -21.87 0.66 33.48
N VAL A 522 -23.14 1.07 33.60
CA VAL A 522 -23.59 2.39 33.14
C VAL A 522 -24.05 3.19 34.34
N THR A 523 -23.39 4.30 34.63
CA THR A 523 -23.76 5.25 35.66
C THR A 523 -24.42 6.47 35.04
N GLU A 524 -25.64 6.81 35.50
CA GLU A 524 -26.36 8.00 35.07
C GLU A 524 -26.06 9.16 36.04
N ILE A 525 -25.64 10.29 35.47
CA ILE A 525 -25.43 11.53 36.20
C ILE A 525 -26.54 12.50 35.83
N ASN A 526 -27.43 12.75 36.77
CA ASN A 526 -28.48 13.72 36.60
C ASN A 526 -27.98 15.16 36.87
N PRO A 527 -28.53 16.18 36.20
CA PRO A 527 -28.13 17.56 36.44
C PRO A 527 -28.34 17.95 37.90
N GLU A 528 -27.36 18.64 38.47
CA GLU A 528 -27.48 19.16 39.84
C GLU A 528 -28.71 20.08 39.97
N ASN A 529 -29.52 19.88 41.00
CA ASN A 529 -30.76 20.64 41.30
C ASN A 529 -31.98 20.39 40.39
N ALA A 530 -32.11 19.23 39.76
CA ALA A 530 -33.30 18.88 39.01
C ALA A 530 -34.52 18.70 39.97
N THR A 531 -35.39 19.70 40.05
CA THR A 531 -36.70 19.65 40.80
C THR A 531 -37.83 19.27 39.87
N GLY A 532 -37.69 18.22 39.07
CA GLY A 532 -38.69 17.78 38.11
C GLY A 532 -38.28 16.54 37.33
N THR A 533 -39.03 16.19 36.29
CA THR A 533 -38.66 15.10 35.38
C THR A 533 -37.45 15.51 34.58
N VAL A 534 -36.31 14.82 34.78
CA VAL A 534 -35.08 15.04 34.01
C VAL A 534 -35.31 14.55 32.58
N ARG A 535 -34.99 15.36 31.60
CA ARG A 535 -35.08 14.96 30.19
C ARG A 535 -33.91 14.07 29.82
N PRO A 536 -34.10 13.05 28.97
CA PRO A 536 -33.04 12.13 28.57
C PRO A 536 -31.81 12.83 27.98
N GLU A 537 -32.00 13.98 27.32
CA GLU A 537 -30.90 14.79 26.74
C GLU A 537 -30.02 15.49 27.78
N ASP A 538 -30.52 15.69 29.00
CA ASP A 538 -29.84 16.39 30.09
C ASP A 538 -29.04 15.42 31.00
N VAL A 539 -29.28 14.11 30.88
CA VAL A 539 -28.57 13.08 31.65
C VAL A 539 -27.21 12.81 31.00
N LYS A 540 -26.12 12.90 31.75
CA LYS A 540 -24.80 12.46 31.32
C LYS A 540 -24.57 11.01 31.73
N TYR A 541 -23.71 10.32 30.99
CA TYR A 541 -23.40 8.92 31.25
C TYR A 541 -21.90 8.71 31.45
N ILE A 542 -21.58 7.84 32.42
CA ILE A 542 -20.26 7.24 32.57
C ILE A 542 -20.42 5.74 32.32
N PHE A 543 -19.60 5.21 31.40
CA PHE A 543 -19.57 3.80 31.08
C PHE A 543 -18.24 3.21 31.56
N LYS A 544 -18.29 2.06 32.25
CA LYS A 544 -17.14 1.26 32.56
C LYS A 544 -17.27 -0.09 31.87
N LEU A 545 -16.42 -0.35 30.92
CA LEU A 545 -16.41 -1.51 30.04
C LEU A 545 -15.34 -2.48 30.49
N ASN A 546 -15.71 -3.61 31.07
CA ASN A 546 -14.76 -4.65 31.50
C ASN A 546 -14.36 -5.51 30.28
N ILE A 547 -13.06 -5.58 30.01
CA ILE A 547 -12.50 -6.18 28.80
C ILE A 547 -11.74 -7.47 29.15
N GLU A 548 -11.99 -8.52 28.38
CA GLU A 548 -11.19 -9.75 28.42
C GLU A 548 -10.99 -10.29 27.01
N LYS A 549 -9.74 -10.63 26.66
CA LYS A 549 -9.43 -11.18 25.36
C LYS A 549 -10.21 -12.48 25.16
N ASP A 550 -10.72 -12.67 23.94
CA ASP A 550 -11.45 -13.87 23.51
C ASP A 550 -12.79 -14.14 24.24
N LYS A 551 -13.32 -13.14 24.94
CA LYS A 551 -14.67 -13.18 25.51
C LYS A 551 -15.52 -12.05 24.91
N ALA A 552 -16.73 -12.40 24.49
CA ALA A 552 -17.65 -11.44 23.89
C ALA A 552 -19.03 -11.53 24.50
N ASN A 553 -19.63 -10.35 24.78
CA ASN A 553 -21.03 -10.18 25.10
C ASN A 553 -21.62 -9.02 24.29
N GLU A 554 -22.00 -9.30 23.05
CA GLU A 554 -22.50 -8.29 22.10
C GLU A 554 -23.72 -7.52 22.65
N THR A 555 -24.54 -8.14 23.48
CA THR A 555 -25.73 -7.51 24.07
C THR A 555 -25.34 -6.34 24.98
N GLU A 556 -24.25 -6.45 25.73
CA GLU A 556 -23.76 -5.39 26.60
C GLU A 556 -23.21 -4.21 25.81
N GLY A 557 -22.51 -4.47 24.71
CA GLY A 557 -22.00 -3.43 23.80
C GLY A 557 -23.14 -2.60 23.20
N ASN A 558 -24.21 -3.23 22.75
CA ASN A 558 -25.35 -2.54 22.15
C ASN A 558 -26.05 -1.59 23.15
N LYS A 559 -26.18 -1.97 24.41
CA LYS A 559 -26.75 -1.10 25.48
C LYS A 559 -25.94 0.19 25.65
N VAL A 560 -24.65 0.14 25.49
CA VAL A 560 -23.75 1.32 25.57
C VAL A 560 -23.91 2.18 24.33
N VAL A 561 -23.87 1.57 23.13
CA VAL A 561 -24.00 2.30 21.85
C VAL A 561 -25.29 3.12 21.78
N GLU A 562 -26.41 2.57 22.26
CA GLU A 562 -27.72 3.26 22.28
C GLU A 562 -27.72 4.54 23.14
N LYS A 563 -26.81 4.64 24.12
CA LYS A 563 -26.72 5.80 25.03
C LYS A 563 -25.65 6.82 24.59
N ILE A 564 -24.82 6.52 23.57
CA ILE A 564 -23.87 7.48 23.04
C ILE A 564 -24.60 8.51 22.18
N LYS A 565 -24.60 9.75 22.66
CA LYS A 565 -25.26 10.88 21.99
C LYS A 565 -24.41 11.44 20.87
N ASP A 566 -25.02 11.74 19.74
CA ASP A 566 -24.34 12.36 18.61
C ASP A 566 -23.92 13.81 18.92
N ASN A 567 -22.83 14.25 18.32
CA ASN A 567 -22.26 15.59 18.47
C ASN A 567 -21.85 15.97 19.91
N LYS A 568 -21.57 14.97 20.75
CA LYS A 568 -21.01 15.17 22.10
C LYS A 568 -19.54 14.78 22.13
N LYS A 569 -18.82 15.34 23.11
CA LYS A 569 -17.45 14.99 23.44
C LYS A 569 -17.43 14.04 24.63
N TYR A 570 -16.44 13.20 24.66
CA TYR A 570 -16.24 12.18 25.68
C TYR A 570 -14.78 12.17 26.13
N LYS A 571 -14.58 11.81 27.40
CA LYS A 571 -13.25 11.43 27.90
C LYS A 571 -13.17 9.90 27.90
N VAL A 572 -12.14 9.37 27.30
CA VAL A 572 -11.91 7.91 27.26
C VAL A 572 -10.57 7.61 27.91
N SER A 573 -10.56 6.71 28.88
CA SER A 573 -9.36 6.25 29.57
C SER A 573 -9.33 4.73 29.70
N ILE A 574 -8.12 4.17 29.68
CA ILE A 574 -7.87 2.73 29.79
C ILE A 574 -7.17 2.44 31.11
N THR A 575 -7.63 1.39 31.81
CA THR A 575 -6.98 0.84 32.98
C THR A 575 -6.46 -0.54 32.69
N TYR A 576 -5.23 -0.82 33.06
CA TYR A 576 -4.53 -2.07 32.81
C TYR A 576 -4.47 -2.94 34.06
N LYS A 577 -4.48 -4.27 33.86
CA LYS A 577 -4.25 -5.26 34.91
C LYS A 577 -2.78 -5.24 35.32
N GLU A 578 -2.49 -5.04 36.60
CA GLU A 578 -1.13 -5.05 37.14
C GLU A 578 -0.41 -6.40 36.92
N SER A 579 -1.16 -7.50 36.83
CA SER A 579 -0.61 -8.85 36.73
C SER A 579 -0.02 -9.21 35.36
N ASN A 580 -0.51 -8.59 34.26
CA ASN A 580 -0.12 -9.01 32.91
C ASN A 580 -0.18 -7.90 31.85
N GLY A 581 -0.40 -6.65 32.24
CA GLY A 581 -0.43 -5.49 31.32
C GLY A 581 -1.61 -5.48 30.32
N LEU A 582 -2.55 -6.43 30.40
CA LEU A 582 -3.76 -6.41 29.56
C LEU A 582 -4.76 -5.39 30.08
N ILE A 583 -5.62 -4.90 29.18
CA ILE A 583 -6.70 -4.00 29.54
C ILE A 583 -7.61 -4.71 30.55
N ASP A 584 -7.87 -4.01 31.67
CA ASP A 584 -8.84 -4.42 32.68
C ASP A 584 -10.21 -3.85 32.33
N TYR A 585 -10.27 -2.54 32.18
CA TYR A 585 -11.49 -1.87 31.74
C TYR A 585 -11.21 -0.55 31.02
N ILE A 586 -12.19 -0.12 30.22
CA ILE A 586 -12.21 1.17 29.54
C ILE A 586 -13.31 2.03 30.18
N THR A 587 -12.98 3.27 30.56
CA THR A 587 -13.96 4.25 31.04
C THR A 587 -14.26 5.25 29.93
N ILE A 588 -15.56 5.50 29.68
CA ILE A 588 -16.05 6.51 28.74
C ILE A 588 -16.97 7.45 29.53
N GLU A 589 -16.64 8.72 29.59
CA GLU A 589 -17.35 9.76 30.33
C GLU A 589 -17.83 10.83 29.37
N GLU A 590 -19.15 11.15 29.37
CA GLU A 590 -19.73 12.27 28.60
C GLU A 590 -19.32 13.61 29.24
N LEU A 591 -18.66 14.49 28.47
CA LEU A 591 -18.15 15.78 28.91
C LEU A 591 -19.18 16.90 28.92
#